data_5872a665677c0bf07f5509248a9bb396
#
_entry.id   5872a665677c0bf07f5509248a9bb396
#
_cell.length_a   1.000
_cell.length_b   1.000
_cell.length_c   1.000
_cell.angle_alpha   90.00
_cell.angle_beta   90.00
_cell.angle_gamma   90.00
#
_symmetry.space_group_name_H-M   'P 1'
#
loop_
_entity.id
_entity.type
_entity.pdbx_description
1 polymer ?
#
loop_
_entity_poly.entity_id
_entity_poly.type
_entity_poly.pdbx_seq_one_letter_code
_entity_poly.pdbx_strand_id
1 'polypeptide(L)'
;MRIVRFTAATELGVGSEPLFGVLNDKDSILVLRGDPIYSGIIPQDKTLKLSDVKLLAPVLPRSKVVCVGKNYADHAAEMDSEVPSEPIIFIKPNTSVIGPNETIVWPKMSERVDHEAELAIVIGRICKEVPAAKYKDVIFGYTLANDVTARDLQKKDGQWSRAKGFDTFCPLGPWIETEFVPADQKISAT
;
A
#
# COMPACT_ATOMS: atom_id res chain seq x y z
N MET A 1 -4.77 8.09 -13.17
CA MET A 1 -5.17 6.76 -13.72
C MET A 1 -5.09 5.74 -12.59
N ARG A 2 -6.15 4.94 -12.39
CA ARG A 2 -6.25 3.96 -11.31
C ARG A 2 -5.77 2.58 -11.76
N ILE A 3 -4.67 2.11 -11.19
CA ILE A 3 -4.11 0.77 -11.46
C ILE A 3 -4.58 -0.18 -10.37
N VAL A 4 -5.24 -1.25 -10.75
CA VAL A 4 -5.71 -2.33 -9.87
C VAL A 4 -4.93 -3.61 -10.11
N ARG A 5 -4.77 -4.42 -9.06
CA ARG A 5 -4.34 -5.82 -9.15
C ARG A 5 -5.49 -6.70 -8.65
N PHE A 6 -5.77 -7.78 -9.33
CA PHE A 6 -6.97 -8.58 -9.06
C PHE A 6 -6.83 -10.04 -9.51
N THR A 7 -7.72 -10.89 -9.00
CA THR A 7 -8.01 -12.22 -9.56
C THR A 7 -9.42 -12.24 -10.09
N ALA A 8 -9.66 -13.09 -11.09
CA ALA A 8 -10.96 -13.31 -11.68
C ALA A 8 -11.24 -14.81 -11.82
N ALA A 9 -12.51 -15.19 -11.94
CA ALA A 9 -12.88 -16.55 -12.21
C ALA A 9 -12.38 -17.00 -13.59
N THR A 10 -11.96 -18.26 -13.73
CA THR A 10 -11.39 -18.82 -14.97
C THR A 10 -12.36 -18.77 -16.16
N GLU A 11 -13.67 -18.83 -15.88
CA GLU A 11 -14.74 -18.73 -16.85
C GLU A 11 -14.75 -17.38 -17.60
N LEU A 12 -14.15 -16.36 -17.00
CA LEU A 12 -13.99 -15.05 -17.65
C LEU A 12 -12.87 -15.01 -18.70
N GLY A 13 -12.14 -16.11 -18.89
CA GLY A 13 -11.16 -16.28 -19.94
C GLY A 13 -9.89 -15.44 -19.80
N VAL A 14 -9.48 -15.13 -18.55
CA VAL A 14 -8.25 -14.37 -18.23
C VAL A 14 -7.24 -15.17 -17.42
N GLY A 15 -7.53 -16.44 -17.14
CA GLY A 15 -6.69 -17.30 -16.29
C GLY A 15 -6.95 -17.09 -14.80
N SER A 16 -6.34 -17.92 -13.96
CA SER A 16 -6.48 -17.89 -12.49
C SER A 16 -5.41 -17.07 -11.79
N GLU A 17 -4.35 -16.69 -12.49
CA GLU A 17 -3.23 -15.94 -11.93
C GLU A 17 -3.62 -14.47 -11.68
N PRO A 18 -3.00 -13.81 -10.68
CA PRO A 18 -3.21 -12.40 -10.46
C PRO A 18 -2.85 -11.54 -11.67
N LEU A 19 -3.74 -10.62 -12.01
CA LEU A 19 -3.65 -9.73 -13.16
C LEU A 19 -3.61 -8.27 -12.71
N PHE A 20 -3.16 -7.40 -13.61
CA PHE A 20 -3.26 -5.95 -13.48
C PHE A 20 -4.26 -5.38 -14.48
N GLY A 21 -4.81 -4.21 -14.15
CA GLY A 21 -5.72 -3.50 -15.05
C GLY A 21 -5.82 -2.01 -14.73
N VAL A 22 -6.38 -1.28 -15.68
CA VAL A 22 -6.77 0.13 -15.50
C VAL A 22 -8.25 0.17 -15.18
N LEU A 23 -8.59 0.67 -14.00
CA LEU A 23 -9.97 0.89 -13.57
C LEU A 23 -10.46 2.26 -14.03
N ASN A 24 -11.58 2.32 -14.73
CA ASN A 24 -12.24 3.55 -15.14
C ASN A 24 -13.40 3.95 -14.19
N ASP A 25 -14.02 5.10 -14.47
CA ASP A 25 -15.11 5.64 -13.65
C ASP A 25 -16.46 4.90 -13.82
N LYS A 26 -16.53 3.91 -14.72
CA LYS A 26 -17.70 3.07 -14.95
C LYS A 26 -17.54 1.67 -14.33
N ASP A 27 -16.66 1.53 -13.35
CA ASP A 27 -16.31 0.26 -12.70
C ASP A 27 -15.93 -0.84 -13.69
N SER A 28 -15.21 -0.45 -14.75
CA SER A 28 -14.72 -1.33 -15.79
C SER A 28 -13.19 -1.37 -15.76
N ILE A 29 -12.61 -2.56 -15.84
CA ILE A 29 -11.18 -2.82 -15.75
C ILE A 29 -10.68 -3.25 -17.12
N LEU A 30 -9.86 -2.43 -17.75
CA LEU A 30 -9.09 -2.79 -18.94
C LEU A 30 -7.89 -3.61 -18.51
N VAL A 31 -7.84 -4.89 -18.87
CA VAL A 31 -6.77 -5.82 -18.46
C VAL A 31 -5.44 -5.42 -19.08
N LEU A 32 -4.37 -5.48 -18.30
CA LEU A 32 -3.01 -5.19 -18.74
C LEU A 32 -2.20 -6.47 -18.92
N ARG A 33 -1.20 -6.40 -19.82
CA ARG A 33 -0.20 -7.44 -19.99
C ARG A 33 0.94 -7.23 -18.98
N GLY A 34 0.99 -8.09 -17.96
CA GLY A 34 2.05 -8.06 -16.93
C GLY A 34 1.89 -6.92 -15.92
N ASP A 35 2.91 -6.78 -15.08
CA ASP A 35 2.98 -5.76 -14.03
C ASP A 35 3.38 -4.40 -14.66
N PRO A 36 2.53 -3.37 -14.56
CA PRO A 36 2.76 -2.07 -15.21
C PRO A 36 4.00 -1.31 -14.68
N ILE A 37 4.45 -1.63 -13.47
CA ILE A 37 5.69 -1.04 -12.92
C ILE A 37 6.91 -1.46 -13.74
N TYR A 38 6.90 -2.67 -14.31
CA TYR A 38 8.04 -3.24 -15.06
C TYR A 38 7.83 -3.24 -16.56
N SER A 39 6.63 -3.56 -17.01
CA SER A 39 6.31 -3.69 -18.44
C SER A 39 5.70 -2.42 -19.05
N GLY A 40 5.38 -1.42 -18.24
CA GLY A 40 4.59 -0.28 -18.67
C GLY A 40 3.11 -0.61 -18.85
N ILE A 41 2.34 0.36 -19.30
CA ILE A 41 0.90 0.22 -19.51
C ILE A 41 0.67 -0.40 -20.90
N ILE A 42 0.50 -1.72 -20.94
CA ILE A 42 0.24 -2.47 -22.19
C ILE A 42 -1.15 -3.10 -22.10
N PRO A 43 -2.18 -2.46 -22.70
CA PRO A 43 -3.53 -3.00 -22.69
C PRO A 43 -3.65 -4.33 -23.43
N GLN A 44 -4.53 -5.19 -22.93
CA GLN A 44 -5.04 -6.36 -23.68
C GLN A 44 -6.42 -6.01 -24.25
N ASP A 45 -6.85 -6.76 -25.26
CA ASP A 45 -8.22 -6.65 -25.80
C ASP A 45 -9.20 -7.40 -24.88
N LYS A 46 -9.25 -7.00 -23.62
CA LYS A 46 -10.11 -7.61 -22.61
C LYS A 46 -10.51 -6.59 -21.55
N THR A 47 -11.80 -6.54 -21.27
CA THR A 47 -12.40 -5.69 -20.25
C THR A 47 -13.26 -6.53 -19.31
N LEU A 48 -13.16 -6.30 -18.00
CA LEU A 48 -13.95 -6.96 -16.95
C LEU A 48 -14.69 -5.92 -16.13
N LYS A 49 -15.76 -6.31 -15.45
CA LYS A 49 -16.42 -5.45 -14.46
C LYS A 49 -15.70 -5.58 -13.11
N LEU A 50 -15.66 -4.50 -12.35
CA LEU A 50 -15.10 -4.51 -11.00
C LEU A 50 -15.83 -5.50 -10.08
N SER A 51 -17.14 -5.68 -10.28
CA SER A 51 -17.96 -6.64 -9.52
C SER A 51 -17.59 -8.12 -9.76
N ASP A 52 -16.92 -8.42 -10.86
CA ASP A 52 -16.63 -9.79 -11.30
C ASP A 52 -15.23 -10.25 -10.89
N VAL A 53 -14.51 -9.40 -10.14
CA VAL A 53 -13.12 -9.66 -9.73
C VAL A 53 -12.94 -9.49 -8.22
N LYS A 54 -11.93 -10.15 -7.67
CA LYS A 54 -11.44 -9.88 -6.32
C LYS A 54 -10.20 -9.00 -6.41
N LEU A 55 -10.27 -7.80 -5.85
CA LEU A 55 -9.10 -6.92 -5.73
C LEU A 55 -8.07 -7.53 -4.76
N LEU A 56 -6.82 -7.33 -5.09
CA LEU A 56 -5.65 -7.69 -4.29
C LEU A 56 -4.87 -6.42 -3.93
N ALA A 57 -3.87 -6.53 -3.06
CA ALA A 57 -2.92 -5.44 -2.86
C ALA A 57 -2.39 -4.98 -4.23
N PRO A 58 -2.51 -3.68 -4.58
CA PRO A 58 -2.23 -3.21 -5.94
C PRO A 58 -0.74 -3.27 -6.29
N VAL A 59 0.11 -3.44 -5.29
CA VAL A 59 1.55 -3.65 -5.43
C VAL A 59 1.99 -4.77 -4.49
N LEU A 60 2.91 -5.61 -4.96
CA LEU A 60 3.64 -6.57 -4.12
C LEU A 60 5.08 -6.06 -3.96
N PRO A 61 5.44 -5.55 -2.77
CA PRO A 61 6.82 -5.14 -2.53
C PRO A 61 7.76 -6.33 -2.66
N ARG A 62 8.74 -6.25 -3.55
CA ARG A 62 9.69 -7.36 -3.80
C ARG A 62 10.68 -7.57 -2.65
N SER A 63 10.84 -6.57 -1.79
CA SER A 63 11.77 -6.67 -0.66
C SER A 63 11.12 -6.24 0.64
N LYS A 64 10.73 -4.97 0.78
CA LYS A 64 10.27 -4.37 2.03
C LYS A 64 9.35 -3.20 1.78
N VAL A 65 8.56 -2.86 2.80
CA VAL A 65 7.86 -1.58 2.90
C VAL A 65 8.66 -0.69 3.85
N VAL A 66 9.12 0.46 3.36
CA VAL A 66 9.85 1.45 4.16
C VAL A 66 8.85 2.46 4.70
N CYS A 67 8.81 2.62 6.02
CA CYS A 67 7.85 3.49 6.69
C CYS A 67 8.57 4.62 7.42
N VAL A 68 7.85 5.73 7.60
CA VAL A 68 8.34 6.91 8.34
C VAL A 68 7.48 7.10 9.58
N GLY A 69 8.06 6.88 10.76
CA GLY A 69 7.36 7.01 12.02
C GLY A 69 7.18 8.47 12.44
N LYS A 70 6.07 8.77 13.14
CA LYS A 70 5.69 10.10 13.64
C LYS A 70 5.69 11.17 12.55
N ASN A 71 5.26 10.80 11.34
CA ASN A 71 5.31 11.68 10.16
C ASN A 71 4.08 12.61 10.04
N TYR A 72 3.05 12.42 10.86
CA TYR A 72 1.85 13.25 10.90
C TYR A 72 1.85 14.05 12.19
N ALA A 73 1.80 15.39 12.09
CA ALA A 73 1.92 16.29 13.24
C ALA A 73 0.81 16.06 14.29
N ASP A 74 -0.42 15.86 13.85
CA ASP A 74 -1.56 15.60 14.72
C ASP A 74 -1.37 14.28 15.49
N HIS A 75 -0.90 13.23 14.82
CA HIS A 75 -0.61 11.94 15.46
C HIS A 75 0.57 12.04 16.46
N ALA A 76 1.59 12.82 16.14
CA ALA A 76 2.69 13.08 17.10
C ALA A 76 2.18 13.78 18.37
N ALA A 77 1.28 14.75 18.22
CA ALA A 77 0.66 15.47 19.33
C ALA A 77 -0.23 14.55 20.20
N GLU A 78 -1.00 13.64 19.60
CA GLU A 78 -1.81 12.62 20.32
C GLU A 78 -0.94 11.68 21.17
N MET A 79 0.31 11.49 20.79
CA MET A 79 1.29 10.65 21.48
C MET A 79 2.18 11.43 22.45
N ASP A 80 1.82 12.68 22.80
CA ASP A 80 2.63 13.59 23.64
C ASP A 80 4.08 13.69 23.16
N SER A 81 4.30 13.73 21.85
CA SER A 81 5.62 13.76 21.23
C SER A 81 5.74 14.83 20.16
N GLU A 82 6.95 15.36 19.98
CA GLU A 82 7.25 16.28 18.88
C GLU A 82 7.49 15.52 17.58
N VAL A 83 7.25 16.19 16.44
CA VAL A 83 7.68 15.67 15.14
C VAL A 83 9.20 15.65 15.12
N PRO A 84 9.84 14.50 14.84
CA PRO A 84 11.29 14.40 14.84
C PRO A 84 11.93 15.31 13.79
N SER A 85 13.11 15.87 14.09
CA SER A 85 13.89 16.69 13.16
C SER A 85 14.44 15.90 11.96
N GLU A 86 14.59 14.57 12.14
CA GLU A 86 14.97 13.62 11.08
C GLU A 86 13.95 12.49 11.03
N PRO A 87 13.69 11.93 9.81
CA PRO A 87 12.73 10.83 9.66
C PRO A 87 13.13 9.60 10.48
N ILE A 88 12.22 9.11 11.31
CA ILE A 88 12.38 7.81 11.98
C ILE A 88 11.99 6.73 10.96
N ILE A 89 12.95 5.97 10.50
CA ILE A 89 12.72 4.92 9.50
C ILE A 89 12.56 3.57 10.19
N PHE A 90 11.51 2.84 9.80
CA PHE A 90 11.32 1.43 10.13
C PHE A 90 10.85 0.65 8.89
N ILE A 91 10.79 -0.66 9.01
CA ILE A 91 10.50 -1.55 7.89
C ILE A 91 9.39 -2.51 8.29
N LYS A 92 8.39 -2.66 7.40
CA LYS A 92 7.45 -3.78 7.43
C LYS A 92 7.89 -4.83 6.40
N PRO A 93 7.84 -6.12 6.74
CA PRO A 93 8.14 -7.18 5.78
C PRO A 93 7.10 -7.22 4.67
N ASN A 94 7.46 -7.70 3.49
CA ASN A 94 6.51 -7.88 2.39
C ASN A 94 5.42 -8.92 2.70
N THR A 95 5.68 -9.86 3.61
CA THR A 95 4.71 -10.85 4.09
C THR A 95 3.59 -10.25 4.94
N SER A 96 3.74 -9.02 5.44
CA SER A 96 2.68 -8.31 6.16
C SER A 96 1.61 -7.71 5.23
N VAL A 97 1.87 -7.67 3.91
CA VAL A 97 0.99 -7.01 2.94
C VAL A 97 -0.24 -7.85 2.64
N ILE A 98 -1.40 -7.23 2.75
CA ILE A 98 -2.70 -7.77 2.33
C ILE A 98 -3.44 -6.76 1.46
N GLY A 99 -4.45 -7.24 0.73
CA GLY A 99 -5.27 -6.44 -0.17
C GLY A 99 -6.55 -5.90 0.48
N PRO A 100 -7.38 -5.20 -0.32
CA PRO A 100 -8.68 -4.71 0.12
C PRO A 100 -9.59 -5.85 0.60
N ASN A 101 -10.33 -5.60 1.68
CA ASN A 101 -11.28 -6.55 2.28
C ASN A 101 -10.65 -7.85 2.81
N GLU A 102 -9.34 -7.94 2.93
CA GLU A 102 -8.68 -9.05 3.61
C GLU A 102 -8.63 -8.81 5.12
N THR A 103 -8.64 -9.90 5.88
CA THR A 103 -8.75 -9.83 7.35
C THR A 103 -7.41 -9.52 7.99
N ILE A 104 -7.36 -8.50 8.83
CA ILE A 104 -6.24 -8.26 9.75
C ILE A 104 -6.33 -9.26 10.90
N VAL A 105 -5.30 -10.06 11.09
CA VAL A 105 -5.27 -11.09 12.15
C VAL A 105 -4.65 -10.51 13.41
N TRP A 106 -5.44 -10.46 14.49
CA TRP A 106 -4.96 -10.03 15.79
C TRP A 106 -4.00 -11.06 16.40
N PRO A 107 -2.73 -10.74 16.67
CA PRO A 107 -1.79 -11.69 17.24
C PRO A 107 -2.12 -11.97 18.72
N LYS A 108 -2.14 -13.25 19.10
CA LYS A 108 -2.48 -13.69 20.48
C LYS A 108 -1.60 -13.08 21.57
N MET A 109 -0.42 -12.58 21.23
CA MET A 109 0.55 -12.02 22.16
C MET A 109 0.39 -10.50 22.38
N SER A 110 -0.57 -9.85 21.69
CA SER A 110 -0.84 -8.42 21.82
C SER A 110 -2.21 -8.20 22.44
N GLU A 111 -2.29 -7.27 23.37
CA GLU A 111 -3.52 -6.85 24.02
C GLU A 111 -4.13 -5.61 23.36
N ARG A 112 -3.36 -4.90 22.52
CA ARG A 112 -3.80 -3.68 21.87
C ARG A 112 -3.24 -3.55 20.45
N VAL A 113 -4.14 -3.58 19.47
CA VAL A 113 -3.83 -3.36 18.05
C VAL A 113 -4.62 -2.15 17.56
N ASP A 114 -3.91 -1.15 17.03
CA ASP A 114 -4.47 0.06 16.47
C ASP A 114 -4.26 0.09 14.95
N HIS A 115 -5.15 0.78 14.24
CA HIS A 115 -4.98 1.15 12.82
C HIS A 115 -4.28 2.51 12.70
N GLU A 116 -3.56 2.71 11.60
CA GLU A 116 -2.94 3.99 11.23
C GLU A 116 -3.15 4.24 9.74
N ALA A 117 -4.05 5.16 9.39
CA ALA A 117 -4.33 5.49 7.98
C ALA A 117 -3.21 6.37 7.42
N GLU A 118 -2.58 5.91 6.34
CA GLU A 118 -1.41 6.54 5.76
C GLU A 118 -1.47 6.66 4.24
N LEU A 119 -0.74 7.62 3.70
CA LEU A 119 -0.41 7.71 2.28
C LEU A 119 0.82 6.85 1.97
N ALA A 120 0.69 5.92 1.04
CA ALA A 120 1.80 5.12 0.54
C ALA A 120 2.26 5.61 -0.84
N ILE A 121 3.57 5.74 -1.00
CA ILE A 121 4.22 6.09 -2.26
C ILE A 121 4.75 4.81 -2.91
N VAL A 122 4.36 4.55 -4.14
CA VAL A 122 4.83 3.40 -4.91
C VAL A 122 6.00 3.82 -5.78
N ILE A 123 7.19 3.29 -5.49
CA ILE A 123 8.39 3.54 -6.30
C ILE A 123 8.35 2.69 -7.57
N GLY A 124 8.47 3.33 -8.72
CA GLY A 124 8.27 2.75 -10.04
C GLY A 124 9.53 2.28 -10.74
N ARG A 125 10.70 2.47 -10.16
CA ARG A 125 11.97 2.07 -10.79
C ARG A 125 13.09 1.85 -9.78
N ILE A 126 14.10 1.10 -10.16
CA ILE A 126 15.32 0.97 -9.37
C ILE A 126 16.01 2.34 -9.31
N CYS A 127 16.28 2.82 -8.09
CA CYS A 127 16.88 4.13 -7.88
C CYS A 127 17.76 4.14 -6.63
N LYS A 128 18.73 5.05 -6.62
CA LYS A 128 19.63 5.29 -5.49
C LYS A 128 20.07 6.76 -5.50
N GLU A 129 20.17 7.39 -4.34
CA GLU A 129 20.68 8.76 -4.17
C GLU A 129 19.95 9.77 -5.07
N VAL A 130 18.62 9.68 -5.14
CA VAL A 130 17.79 10.53 -5.98
C VAL A 130 17.79 11.94 -5.42
N PRO A 131 18.22 12.96 -6.18
CA PRO A 131 18.16 14.35 -5.74
C PRO A 131 16.72 14.75 -5.39
N ALA A 132 16.53 15.55 -4.34
CA ALA A 132 15.20 16.00 -3.91
C ALA A 132 14.37 16.64 -5.05
N ALA A 133 15.00 17.41 -5.94
CA ALA A 133 14.33 18.00 -7.08
C ALA A 133 13.84 17.00 -8.14
N LYS A 134 14.29 15.73 -8.07
CA LYS A 134 13.94 14.66 -9.02
C LYS A 134 13.11 13.51 -8.40
N TYR A 135 12.60 13.69 -7.19
CA TYR A 135 11.87 12.61 -6.51
C TYR A 135 10.66 12.10 -7.33
N LYS A 136 10.00 12.99 -8.08
CA LYS A 136 8.85 12.63 -8.93
C LYS A 136 9.20 11.67 -10.06
N ASP A 137 10.45 11.67 -10.52
CA ASP A 137 10.90 10.85 -11.66
C ASP A 137 10.94 9.34 -11.31
N VAL A 138 10.89 8.99 -10.02
CA VAL A 138 10.96 7.62 -9.52
C VAL A 138 9.66 7.10 -8.95
N ILE A 139 8.65 7.96 -8.81
CA ILE A 139 7.33 7.59 -8.29
C ILE A 139 6.48 7.03 -9.42
N PHE A 140 5.87 5.87 -9.19
CA PHE A 140 4.86 5.29 -10.09
C PHE A 140 3.45 5.83 -9.77
N GLY A 141 3.16 6.04 -8.50
CA GLY A 141 1.87 6.55 -8.04
C GLY A 141 1.72 6.44 -6.53
N TYR A 142 0.51 6.59 -6.07
CA TYR A 142 0.15 6.65 -4.66
C TYR A 142 -0.99 5.69 -4.36
N THR A 143 -1.00 5.15 -3.16
CA THR A 143 -2.10 4.33 -2.65
C THR A 143 -2.31 4.61 -1.17
N LEU A 144 -3.36 4.04 -0.59
CA LEU A 144 -3.56 4.09 0.86
C LEU A 144 -2.88 2.89 1.51
N ALA A 145 -2.40 3.10 2.72
CA ALA A 145 -1.87 2.06 3.59
C ALA A 145 -2.53 2.13 4.97
N ASN A 146 -2.53 1.00 5.66
CA ASN A 146 -2.82 0.93 7.07
C ASN A 146 -1.59 0.36 7.79
N ASP A 147 -0.87 1.21 8.54
CA ASP A 147 0.27 0.78 9.35
C ASP A 147 -0.21 0.18 10.68
N VAL A 148 -0.81 -1.00 10.59
CA VAL A 148 -1.35 -1.72 11.76
C VAL A 148 -0.26 -1.95 12.79
N THR A 149 -0.57 -1.62 14.06
CA THR A 149 0.42 -1.55 15.13
C THR A 149 -0.06 -2.23 16.41
N ALA A 150 0.71 -3.18 16.92
CA ALA A 150 0.54 -3.75 18.26
C ALA A 150 1.20 -2.81 19.29
N ARG A 151 0.41 -1.93 19.90
CA ARG A 151 0.90 -0.82 20.74
C ARG A 151 1.66 -1.25 21.98
N ASP A 152 1.18 -2.27 22.65
CA ASP A 152 1.84 -2.84 23.84
C ASP A 152 3.23 -3.39 23.50
N LEU A 153 3.36 -4.06 22.35
CA LEU A 153 4.63 -4.58 21.87
C LEU A 153 5.54 -3.46 21.36
N GLN A 154 5.00 -2.44 20.69
CA GLN A 154 5.74 -1.25 20.27
C GLN A 154 6.44 -0.57 21.46
N LYS A 155 5.72 -0.41 22.57
CA LYS A 155 6.24 0.18 23.79
C LYS A 155 7.25 -0.73 24.50
N LYS A 156 6.95 -2.04 24.54
CA LYS A 156 7.76 -3.04 25.25
C LYS A 156 9.12 -3.28 24.60
N ASP A 157 9.16 -3.39 23.27
CA ASP A 157 10.36 -3.81 22.56
C ASP A 157 11.32 -2.64 22.30
N GLY A 158 10.84 -1.41 22.24
CA GLY A 158 11.62 -0.24 21.84
C GLY A 158 11.96 -0.22 20.34
N GLN A 159 12.11 -1.38 19.71
CA GLN A 159 12.23 -1.55 18.26
C GLN A 159 10.91 -2.06 17.66
N TRP A 160 10.45 -1.43 16.58
CA TRP A 160 9.08 -1.62 16.09
C TRP A 160 8.87 -2.81 15.14
N SER A 161 9.93 -3.55 14.82
CA SER A 161 9.86 -4.64 13.83
C SER A 161 8.78 -5.67 14.13
N ARG A 162 8.68 -6.14 15.39
CA ARG A 162 7.64 -7.09 15.79
C ARG A 162 6.27 -6.43 15.84
N ALA A 163 6.17 -5.27 16.48
CA ALA A 163 4.90 -4.57 16.70
C ALA A 163 4.19 -4.17 15.40
N LYS A 164 4.95 -3.93 14.33
CA LYS A 164 4.47 -3.46 13.03
C LYS A 164 4.62 -4.48 11.89
N GLY A 165 5.28 -5.62 12.14
CA GLY A 165 5.68 -6.58 11.11
C GLY A 165 4.95 -7.92 11.12
N PHE A 166 3.88 -8.09 11.89
CA PHE A 166 3.06 -9.30 11.82
C PHE A 166 2.46 -9.48 10.42
N ASP A 167 2.23 -10.72 10.03
CA ASP A 167 1.43 -11.02 8.85
C ASP A 167 0.10 -10.25 8.92
N THR A 168 -0.38 -9.76 7.79
CA THR A 168 -1.58 -8.93 7.64
C THR A 168 -1.52 -7.50 8.18
N PHE A 169 -0.40 -7.04 8.73
CA PHE A 169 -0.27 -5.72 9.35
C PHE A 169 0.04 -4.58 8.37
N CYS A 170 -0.05 -4.83 7.06
CA CYS A 170 0.14 -3.82 6.02
C CYS A 170 -0.93 -3.91 4.91
N PRO A 171 -2.21 -3.63 5.21
CA PRO A 171 -3.22 -3.47 4.17
C PRO A 171 -2.85 -2.35 3.19
N LEU A 172 -2.88 -2.64 1.88
CA LEU A 172 -2.62 -1.68 0.81
C LEU A 172 -3.76 -1.65 -0.20
N GLY A 173 -4.12 -0.48 -0.67
CA GLY A 173 -5.09 -0.36 -1.77
C GLY A 173 -6.09 0.78 -1.64
N PRO A 174 -7.21 0.71 -2.38
CA PRO A 174 -7.61 -0.39 -3.26
C PRO A 174 -6.96 -0.37 -4.65
N TRP A 175 -6.34 0.74 -5.06
CA TRP A 175 -5.63 0.91 -6.33
C TRP A 175 -4.42 1.82 -6.16
N ILE A 176 -3.56 1.91 -7.18
CA ILE A 176 -2.54 2.93 -7.28
C ILE A 176 -3.09 4.05 -8.17
N GLU A 177 -3.09 5.29 -7.66
CA GLU A 177 -3.41 6.48 -8.45
C GLU A 177 -2.12 7.10 -8.99
N THR A 178 -1.97 7.10 -10.31
CA THR A 178 -0.71 7.56 -10.96
C THR A 178 -0.68 9.07 -11.22
N GLU A 179 -1.83 9.73 -11.19
CA GLU A 179 -1.97 11.17 -11.48
C GLU A 179 -2.27 12.02 -10.23
N PHE A 180 -2.21 11.38 -9.06
CA PHE A 180 -2.42 12.06 -7.79
C PHE A 180 -1.25 13.03 -7.50
N VAL A 181 -1.61 14.24 -7.10
CA VAL A 181 -0.64 15.23 -6.62
C VAL A 181 -0.90 15.42 -5.14
N PRO A 182 -0.02 14.90 -4.26
CA PRO A 182 -0.20 15.08 -2.82
C PRO A 182 -0.09 16.56 -2.45
N ALA A 183 -1.08 17.03 -1.71
CA ALA A 183 -1.14 18.37 -1.16
C ALA A 183 -1.66 18.27 0.27
N ASP A 184 -2.50 19.19 0.72
CA ASP A 184 -3.15 19.15 2.03
C ASP A 184 -4.37 18.19 1.99
N GLN A 185 -4.09 16.89 1.94
CA GLN A 185 -5.11 15.84 1.86
C GLN A 185 -5.44 15.32 3.25
N LYS A 186 -6.74 15.17 3.54
CA LYS A 186 -7.18 14.46 4.74
C LYS A 186 -7.20 12.96 4.47
N ILE A 187 -6.65 12.19 5.40
CA ILE A 187 -6.74 10.73 5.45
C ILE A 187 -7.48 10.37 6.74
N SER A 188 -8.45 9.47 6.66
CA SER A 188 -9.20 9.00 7.82
C SER A 188 -9.39 7.49 7.77
N ALA A 189 -9.50 6.88 8.94
CA ALA A 189 -9.92 5.49 9.12
C ALA A 189 -11.15 5.45 10.04
N THR A 190 -12.10 4.56 9.75
CA THR A 190 -13.33 4.34 10.52
C THR A 190 -13.52 2.87 10.80
#